data_a780183ec8172fa0fff341058a8b0b13
#
_entry.id   a780183ec8172fa0fff341058a8b0b13
#
_cell.length_a   1.000
_cell.length_b   1.000
_cell.length_c   1.000
_cell.angle_alpha   90.00
_cell.angle_beta   90.00
_cell.angle_gamma   90.00
#
_symmetry.space_group_name_H-M   'P 1'
#
loop_
_entity.id
_entity.type
_entity.pdbx_description
1 polymer ?
#
loop_
_entity_poly.entity_id
_entity_poly.type
_entity_poly.pdbx_seq_one_letter_code
_entity_poly.pdbx_strand_id
1 'polypeptide(L)'
;MLKYVNTDIVFQEIPDEVTLAINISNCPCRCPGCHSKYLWDDIGEPLTMHAIDGFVKRYGRDITCICLMGGDSEHDCVSKIAEYIHEHYPYYKVGWYTGRTKVTGDVDKEWFDYIKVGPYISHLGGLKDRTTNQRLYRKAANGEFEDITSRFWRR
;
A
#
# COMPACT_ATOMS: atom_id res chain seq x y z
N MET A 1 -5.85 -12.91 -9.95
CA MET A 1 -4.43 -12.80 -9.51
C MET A 1 -3.93 -11.38 -9.74
N LEU A 2 -3.31 -10.78 -8.73
CA LEU A 2 -2.70 -9.46 -8.85
C LEU A 2 -1.46 -9.52 -9.74
N LYS A 3 -1.21 -8.43 -10.46
CA LYS A 3 0.01 -8.24 -11.24
C LYS A 3 0.69 -6.95 -10.79
N TYR A 4 2.01 -6.94 -10.82
CA TYR A 4 2.79 -5.73 -10.54
C TYR A 4 3.59 -5.32 -11.76
N VAL A 5 3.82 -4.03 -11.91
CA VAL A 5 4.56 -3.48 -13.05
C VAL A 5 6.01 -3.21 -12.66
N ASN A 6 6.20 -2.61 -11.50
CA ASN A 6 7.53 -2.29 -10.99
C ASN A 6 7.52 -2.17 -9.47
N THR A 7 8.71 -2.03 -8.91
CA THR A 7 8.93 -1.74 -7.49
C THR A 7 9.86 -0.54 -7.36
N ASP A 8 9.66 0.23 -6.29
CA ASP A 8 10.47 1.40 -5.96
C ASP A 8 10.79 1.41 -4.47
N ILE A 9 11.97 1.92 -4.12
CA ILE A 9 12.29 2.23 -2.72
C ILE A 9 11.84 3.67 -2.46
N VAL A 10 10.95 3.84 -1.50
CA VAL A 10 10.35 5.14 -1.19
C VAL A 10 10.51 5.48 0.29
N PHE A 11 10.62 6.77 0.61
CA PHE A 11 10.95 7.23 1.94
C PHE A 11 9.87 8.12 2.56
N GLN A 12 8.89 8.56 1.78
CA GLN A 12 7.90 9.55 2.22
C GLN A 12 6.46 9.02 2.26
N GLU A 13 6.18 7.96 1.53
CA GLU A 13 4.82 7.40 1.41
C GLU A 13 4.33 6.80 2.72
N ILE A 14 5.23 6.26 3.53
CA ILE A 14 4.93 5.82 4.89
C ILE A 14 5.95 6.47 5.81
N PRO A 15 5.51 7.39 6.71
CA PRO A 15 6.42 8.08 7.61
C PRO A 15 7.24 7.12 8.48
N ASP A 16 8.52 7.42 8.65
CA ASP A 16 9.48 6.68 9.48
C ASP A 16 9.89 5.32 8.94
N GLU A 17 9.48 4.95 7.72
CA GLU A 17 9.83 3.67 7.11
C GLU A 17 10.64 3.85 5.83
N VAL A 18 11.54 2.91 5.57
CA VAL A 18 12.16 2.72 4.26
C VAL A 18 11.35 1.64 3.56
N THR A 19 10.56 2.02 2.57
CA THR A 19 9.49 1.19 2.04
C THR A 19 9.80 0.68 0.64
N LEU A 20 9.61 -0.62 0.43
CA LEU A 20 9.50 -1.18 -0.91
C LEU A 20 8.06 -1.02 -1.36
N ALA A 21 7.83 -0.13 -2.32
CA ALA A 21 6.53 0.05 -2.94
C ALA A 21 6.39 -0.91 -4.11
N ILE A 22 5.37 -1.75 -4.07
CA ILE A 22 5.04 -2.68 -5.16
C ILE A 22 3.84 -2.09 -5.90
N ASN A 23 4.06 -1.60 -7.12
CA ASN A 23 3.03 -0.94 -7.92
C ASN A 23 2.19 -1.97 -8.65
N ILE A 24 0.93 -2.10 -8.23
CA ILE A 24 -0.01 -3.10 -8.71
C ILE A 24 -0.90 -2.51 -9.79
N SER A 25 -1.03 -3.23 -10.90
CA SER A 25 -1.82 -2.82 -12.05
C SER A 25 -3.31 -3.14 -11.92
N ASN A 26 -4.06 -2.86 -12.98
CA ASN A 26 -5.50 -3.11 -13.08
C ASN A 26 -6.31 -2.37 -11.99
N CYS A 27 -5.94 -1.10 -11.75
CA CYS A 27 -6.61 -0.28 -10.74
C CYS A 27 -8.02 0.09 -11.22
N PRO A 28 -9.08 -0.34 -10.52
CA PRO A 28 -10.47 -0.06 -10.93
C PRO A 28 -10.92 1.36 -10.58
N CYS A 29 -10.17 2.08 -9.75
CA CYS A 29 -10.59 3.39 -9.25
C CYS A 29 -10.49 4.49 -10.30
N ARG A 30 -9.51 4.41 -11.21
CA ARG A 30 -9.34 5.29 -12.37
C ARG A 30 -9.51 6.78 -12.02
N CYS A 31 -8.83 7.23 -10.96
CA CYS A 31 -8.99 8.58 -10.44
C CYS A 31 -8.56 9.64 -11.47
N PRO A 32 -9.40 10.63 -11.80
CA PRO A 32 -8.99 11.73 -12.68
C PRO A 32 -7.78 12.44 -12.12
N GLY A 33 -6.77 12.69 -12.96
CA GLY A 33 -5.52 13.32 -12.55
C GLY A 33 -4.54 12.41 -11.82
N CYS A 34 -4.82 11.12 -11.74
CA CYS A 34 -3.91 10.14 -11.13
C CYS A 34 -2.55 10.16 -11.81
N HIS A 35 -1.47 10.19 -11.01
CA HIS A 35 -0.09 10.18 -11.51
C HIS A 35 0.34 8.82 -12.07
N SER A 36 -0.43 7.76 -11.78
CA SER A 36 -0.09 6.38 -12.14
C SER A 36 -1.12 5.77 -13.10
N LYS A 37 -1.52 6.51 -14.13
CA LYS A 37 -2.53 6.05 -15.10
C LYS A 37 -2.16 4.75 -15.80
N TYR A 38 -0.88 4.48 -15.98
CA TYR A 38 -0.42 3.22 -16.57
C TYR A 38 -0.85 2.00 -15.75
N LEU A 39 -1.13 2.18 -14.48
CA LEU A 39 -1.62 1.11 -13.60
C LEU A 39 -3.12 0.84 -13.76
N TRP A 40 -3.83 1.60 -14.58
CA TRP A 40 -5.23 1.32 -14.88
C TRP A 40 -5.40 0.06 -15.73
N ASP A 41 -4.41 -0.26 -16.54
CA ASP A 41 -4.43 -1.41 -17.44
C ASP A 41 -4.00 -2.69 -16.72
N ASP A 42 -4.51 -3.83 -17.19
CA ASP A 42 -4.11 -5.14 -16.67
C ASP A 42 -2.80 -5.56 -17.33
N ILE A 43 -1.69 -5.06 -16.79
CA ILE A 43 -0.34 -5.26 -17.30
C ILE A 43 0.60 -5.72 -16.19
N GLY A 44 1.79 -6.18 -16.58
CA GLY A 44 2.84 -6.56 -15.65
C GLY A 44 2.91 -8.07 -15.41
N GLU A 45 3.58 -8.44 -14.34
CA GLU A 45 3.85 -9.84 -13.98
C GLU A 45 3.02 -10.26 -12.77
N PRO A 46 2.68 -11.57 -12.65
CA PRO A 46 1.95 -12.06 -11.48
C PRO A 46 2.66 -11.76 -10.18
N LEU A 47 1.95 -11.20 -9.22
CA LEU A 47 2.45 -10.96 -7.86
C LEU A 47 2.19 -12.22 -7.04
N THR A 48 3.16 -13.11 -7.02
CA THR A 48 3.08 -14.39 -6.32
C THR A 48 3.88 -14.36 -5.02
N MET A 49 3.70 -15.38 -4.19
CA MET A 49 4.54 -15.55 -2.99
C MET A 49 6.01 -15.71 -3.36
N HIS A 50 6.29 -16.37 -4.48
CA HIS A 50 7.65 -16.49 -5.02
C HIS A 50 8.25 -15.11 -5.38
N ALA A 51 7.44 -14.22 -5.95
CA ALA A 51 7.88 -12.85 -6.25
C ALA A 51 8.23 -12.09 -4.95
N ILE A 52 7.43 -12.24 -3.91
CA ILE A 52 7.71 -11.65 -2.59
C ILE A 52 9.04 -12.18 -2.04
N ASP A 53 9.26 -13.49 -2.09
CA ASP A 53 10.52 -14.09 -1.64
C ASP A 53 11.72 -13.52 -2.39
N GLY A 54 11.57 -13.28 -3.69
CA GLY A 54 12.60 -12.67 -4.51
C GLY A 54 12.93 -11.25 -4.10
N PHE A 55 11.92 -10.44 -3.77
CA PHE A 55 12.14 -9.08 -3.27
C PHE A 55 12.84 -9.09 -1.92
N VAL A 56 12.44 -9.96 -1.02
CA VAL A 56 13.06 -10.09 0.31
C VAL A 56 14.53 -10.48 0.16
N LYS A 57 14.83 -11.44 -0.72
CA LYS A 57 16.21 -11.85 -0.99
C LYS A 57 17.06 -10.71 -1.55
N ARG A 58 16.48 -9.88 -2.42
CA ARG A 58 17.17 -8.77 -3.06
C ARG A 58 17.43 -7.60 -2.12
N TYR A 59 16.43 -7.20 -1.34
CA TYR A 59 16.50 -5.98 -0.53
C TYR A 59 16.85 -6.23 0.94
N GLY A 60 16.50 -7.39 1.48
CA GLY A 60 16.85 -7.77 2.84
C GLY A 60 16.50 -6.71 3.87
N ARG A 61 17.50 -6.28 4.62
CA ARG A 61 17.34 -5.26 5.67
C ARG A 61 17.56 -3.84 5.20
N ASP A 62 17.73 -3.63 3.92
CA ASP A 62 17.78 -2.28 3.34
C ASP A 62 16.41 -1.60 3.38
N ILE A 63 15.35 -2.38 3.56
CA ILE A 63 13.98 -1.89 3.72
C ILE A 63 13.41 -2.30 5.08
N THR A 64 12.43 -1.54 5.57
CA THR A 64 11.74 -1.82 6.84
C THR A 64 10.26 -2.15 6.64
N CYS A 65 9.72 -1.81 5.48
CA CYS A 65 8.30 -1.96 5.16
C CYS A 65 8.12 -2.42 3.72
N ILE A 66 7.13 -3.29 3.50
CA ILE A 66 6.67 -3.65 2.16
C ILE A 66 5.25 -3.12 2.02
N CYS A 67 5.02 -2.27 1.03
CA CYS A 67 3.72 -1.63 0.79
C CYS A 67 3.15 -2.04 -0.55
N LEU A 68 1.91 -2.53 -0.52
CA LEU A 68 1.15 -2.87 -1.72
C LEU A 68 0.44 -1.60 -2.19
N MET A 69 0.83 -1.10 -3.35
CA MET A 69 0.26 0.11 -3.96
C MET A 69 -0.81 -0.29 -4.97
N GLY A 70 -2.04 -0.46 -4.50
CA GLY A 70 -3.18 -0.87 -5.31
C GLY A 70 -3.76 -2.23 -4.91
N GLY A 71 -4.31 -2.96 -5.88
CA GLY A 71 -4.91 -4.28 -5.63
C GLY A 71 -6.41 -4.23 -5.38
N ASP A 72 -7.07 -3.10 -5.66
CA ASP A 72 -8.52 -2.94 -5.43
C ASP A 72 -9.38 -3.81 -6.34
N SER A 73 -8.80 -4.41 -7.37
CA SER A 73 -9.51 -5.37 -8.22
C SER A 73 -9.67 -6.75 -7.56
N GLU A 74 -8.81 -7.10 -6.60
CA GLU A 74 -8.80 -8.41 -5.95
C GLU A 74 -8.33 -8.30 -4.49
N HIS A 75 -9.22 -7.85 -3.60
CA HIS A 75 -8.89 -7.61 -2.19
C HIS A 75 -8.48 -8.88 -1.44
N ASP A 76 -9.02 -10.04 -1.80
CA ASP A 76 -8.62 -11.31 -1.20
C ASP A 76 -7.15 -11.64 -1.47
N CYS A 77 -6.66 -11.31 -2.66
CA CYS A 77 -5.25 -11.47 -3.00
C CYS A 77 -4.37 -10.52 -2.18
N VAL A 78 -4.82 -9.28 -1.97
CA VAL A 78 -4.13 -8.31 -1.11
C VAL A 78 -3.96 -8.86 0.29
N SER A 79 -5.04 -9.38 0.88
CA SER A 79 -5.01 -9.97 2.23
C SER A 79 -4.08 -11.17 2.31
N LYS A 80 -4.11 -12.06 1.33
CA LYS A 80 -3.26 -13.26 1.32
C LYS A 80 -1.77 -12.92 1.23
N ILE A 81 -1.42 -11.93 0.41
CA ILE A 81 -0.04 -11.48 0.29
C ILE A 81 0.43 -10.85 1.60
N ALA A 82 -0.39 -9.99 2.21
CA ALA A 82 -0.07 -9.37 3.49
C ALA A 82 0.12 -10.41 4.60
N GLU A 83 -0.77 -11.40 4.68
CA GLU A 83 -0.66 -12.52 5.61
C GLU A 83 0.65 -13.27 5.41
N TYR A 84 1.01 -13.58 4.17
CA TYR A 84 2.25 -14.27 3.85
C TYR A 84 3.47 -13.51 4.34
N ILE A 85 3.52 -12.20 4.08
CA ILE A 85 4.63 -11.36 4.53
C ILE A 85 4.69 -11.33 6.06
N HIS A 86 3.55 -11.14 6.70
CA HIS A 86 3.45 -11.06 8.16
C HIS A 86 3.95 -12.35 8.82
N GLU A 87 3.59 -13.50 8.28
CA GLU A 87 3.94 -14.80 8.85
C GLU A 87 5.37 -15.22 8.56
N HIS A 88 5.87 -14.97 7.35
CA HIS A 88 7.19 -15.43 6.91
C HIS A 88 8.30 -14.42 7.18
N TYR A 89 7.96 -13.13 7.21
CA TYR A 89 8.93 -12.04 7.35
C TYR A 89 8.46 -11.03 8.40
N PRO A 90 8.30 -11.45 9.67
CA PRO A 90 7.69 -10.61 10.72
C PRO A 90 8.50 -9.36 11.09
N TYR A 91 9.72 -9.25 10.64
CA TYR A 91 10.54 -8.05 10.85
C TYR A 91 10.19 -6.89 9.91
N TYR A 92 9.39 -7.12 8.86
CA TYR A 92 8.89 -6.05 8.01
C TYR A 92 7.54 -5.56 8.50
N LYS A 93 7.32 -4.25 8.36
CA LYS A 93 5.98 -3.68 8.41
C LYS A 93 5.29 -3.92 7.07
N VAL A 94 3.98 -4.04 7.08
CA VAL A 94 3.18 -4.24 5.87
C VAL A 94 2.23 -3.05 5.71
N GLY A 95 2.31 -2.42 4.55
CA GLY A 95 1.44 -1.29 4.19
C GLY A 95 0.57 -1.62 2.99
N TRP A 96 -0.53 -0.89 2.87
CA TRP A 96 -1.42 -0.99 1.73
C TRP A 96 -2.01 0.37 1.39
N TYR A 97 -1.94 0.73 0.13
CA TYR A 97 -2.59 1.91 -0.42
C TYR A 97 -3.79 1.47 -1.24
N THR A 98 -5.00 1.76 -0.76
CA THR A 98 -6.24 1.51 -1.50
C THR A 98 -6.86 2.83 -1.95
N GLY A 99 -7.49 2.81 -3.13
CA GLY A 99 -8.28 3.95 -3.62
C GLY A 99 -9.69 3.98 -3.07
N ARG A 100 -10.10 2.97 -2.30
CA ARG A 100 -11.41 2.95 -1.65
C ARG A 100 -11.42 3.87 -0.45
N THR A 101 -12.61 4.38 -0.08
CA THR A 101 -12.78 5.25 1.08
C THR A 101 -12.78 4.49 2.39
N LYS A 102 -13.05 3.20 2.33
CA LYS A 102 -13.10 2.31 3.50
C LYS A 102 -12.50 0.97 3.16
N VAL A 103 -11.93 0.32 4.17
CA VAL A 103 -11.54 -1.09 4.08
C VAL A 103 -12.81 -1.93 4.22
N THR A 104 -13.05 -2.77 3.20
CA THR A 104 -14.22 -3.66 3.18
C THR A 104 -13.97 -4.94 3.98
N GLY A 105 -15.05 -5.67 4.31
CA GLY A 105 -14.95 -6.87 5.15
C GLY A 105 -14.23 -8.04 4.52
N ASP A 106 -13.93 -7.98 3.22
CA ASP A 106 -13.14 -8.99 2.52
C ASP A 106 -11.62 -8.83 2.72
N VAL A 107 -11.21 -7.80 3.46
CA VAL A 107 -9.81 -7.57 3.83
C VAL A 107 -9.65 -7.68 5.33
N ASP A 108 -8.72 -8.53 5.77
CA ASP A 108 -8.39 -8.65 7.18
C ASP A 108 -7.31 -7.64 7.55
N LYS A 109 -7.70 -6.60 8.29
CA LYS A 109 -6.80 -5.52 8.72
C LYS A 109 -5.70 -6.00 9.67
N GLU A 110 -5.86 -7.16 10.28
CA GLU A 110 -4.86 -7.74 11.20
C GLU A 110 -3.48 -7.87 10.55
N TRP A 111 -3.44 -8.12 9.23
CA TRP A 111 -2.19 -8.34 8.52
C TRP A 111 -1.44 -7.06 8.14
N PHE A 112 -2.03 -5.88 8.41
CA PHE A 112 -1.45 -4.60 7.99
C PHE A 112 -1.01 -3.76 9.17
N ASP A 113 0.12 -3.08 9.02
CA ASP A 113 0.61 -2.08 9.97
C ASP A 113 0.22 -0.67 9.55
N TYR A 114 0.08 -0.43 8.25
CA TYR A 114 -0.33 0.84 7.66
C TYR A 114 -1.37 0.62 6.58
N ILE A 115 -2.42 1.44 6.57
CA ILE A 115 -3.43 1.42 5.49
C ILE A 115 -3.75 2.86 5.10
N LYS A 116 -3.55 3.19 3.83
CA LYS A 116 -4.00 4.45 3.24
C LYS A 116 -5.30 4.21 2.50
N VAL A 117 -6.31 5.03 2.77
CA VAL A 117 -7.62 4.98 2.11
C VAL A 117 -7.90 6.28 1.37
N GLY A 118 -8.78 6.20 0.39
CA GLY A 118 -9.31 7.33 -0.36
C GLY A 118 -8.78 7.42 -1.77
N PRO A 119 -9.69 7.74 -2.74
CA PRO A 119 -9.26 7.98 -4.12
C PRO A 119 -8.53 9.30 -4.22
N TYR A 120 -7.70 9.45 -5.26
CA TYR A 120 -7.11 10.74 -5.57
C TYR A 120 -8.19 11.65 -6.19
N ILE A 121 -8.41 12.81 -5.57
CA ILE A 121 -9.33 13.84 -6.05
C ILE A 121 -8.49 15.10 -6.30
N SER A 122 -8.35 15.50 -7.55
CA SER A 122 -7.36 16.51 -7.96
C SER A 122 -7.48 17.85 -7.24
N HIS A 123 -8.69 18.34 -6.98
CA HIS A 123 -8.89 19.62 -6.30
C HIS A 123 -8.70 19.53 -4.77
N LEU A 124 -8.67 18.33 -4.21
CA LEU A 124 -8.38 18.12 -2.79
C LEU A 124 -6.92 17.75 -2.54
N GLY A 125 -6.26 17.17 -3.55
CA GLY A 125 -4.86 16.79 -3.49
C GLY A 125 -4.62 15.43 -2.85
N GLY A 126 -3.36 15.04 -2.77
CA GLY A 126 -2.91 13.80 -2.13
C GLY A 126 -2.59 14.00 -0.65
N LEU A 127 -2.00 12.99 -0.02
CA LEU A 127 -1.71 12.97 1.42
C LEU A 127 -0.92 14.19 1.92
N LYS A 128 -0.06 14.76 1.09
CA LYS A 128 0.76 15.92 1.47
C LYS A 128 -0.04 17.23 1.55
N ASP A 129 -1.22 17.26 0.99
CA ASP A 129 -2.07 18.45 0.98
C ASP A 129 -3.04 18.41 2.16
N ARG A 130 -3.10 19.51 2.93
CA ARG A 130 -3.99 19.58 4.10
C ARG A 130 -5.48 19.48 3.75
N THR A 131 -5.82 19.76 2.49
CA THR A 131 -7.19 19.68 1.96
C THR A 131 -7.60 18.28 1.56
N THR A 132 -6.69 17.30 1.64
CA THR A 132 -6.90 15.95 1.13
C THR A 132 -8.05 15.22 1.80
N ASN A 133 -8.78 14.42 1.00
CA ASN A 133 -9.73 13.42 1.50
C ASN A 133 -9.04 12.10 1.87
N GLN A 134 -7.78 11.92 1.47
CA GLN A 134 -7.04 10.69 1.75
C GLN A 134 -6.60 10.64 3.21
N ARG A 135 -6.56 9.43 3.78
CA ARG A 135 -6.14 9.21 5.16
C ARG A 135 -5.16 8.05 5.24
N LEU A 136 -4.12 8.22 6.04
CA LEU A 136 -3.18 7.16 6.37
C LEU A 136 -3.39 6.75 7.82
N TYR A 137 -3.60 5.46 8.04
CA TYR A 137 -3.76 4.87 9.36
C TYR A 137 -2.57 3.99 9.70
N ARG A 138 -2.18 4.01 10.98
CA ARG A 138 -1.14 3.14 11.53
C ARG A 138 -1.74 2.30 12.64
N LYS A 139 -1.42 1.00 12.66
CA LYS A 139 -1.82 0.11 13.75
C LYS A 139 -1.03 0.45 15.02
N ALA A 140 -1.74 0.74 16.09
CA ALA A 140 -1.15 0.97 17.41
C ALA A 140 -0.85 -0.37 18.11
N ALA A 141 -0.13 -0.32 19.22
CA ALA A 141 0.24 -1.51 19.99
C ALA A 141 -0.97 -2.34 20.47
N ASN A 142 -2.11 -1.68 20.69
CA ASN A 142 -3.37 -2.36 21.08
C ASN A 142 -4.13 -2.98 19.91
N GLY A 143 -3.59 -2.89 18.68
CA GLY A 143 -4.22 -3.41 17.46
C GLY A 143 -5.21 -2.46 16.81
N GLU A 144 -5.52 -1.32 17.40
CA GLU A 144 -6.40 -0.32 16.80
C GLU A 144 -5.63 0.57 15.82
N PHE A 145 -6.33 1.04 14.78
CA PHE A 145 -5.74 1.94 13.79
C PHE A 145 -5.96 3.40 14.20
N GLU A 146 -4.89 4.19 14.13
CA GLU A 146 -4.93 5.63 14.40
C GLU A 146 -4.61 6.41 13.14
N ASP A 147 -5.31 7.53 12.94
CA ASP A 147 -5.08 8.43 11.80
C ASP A 147 -3.80 9.21 12.03
N ILE A 148 -2.79 8.99 11.17
CA ILE A 148 -1.52 9.69 11.23
C ILE A 148 -1.30 10.60 10.02
N THR A 149 -2.33 10.93 9.29
CA THR A 149 -2.24 11.72 8.05
C THR A 149 -1.54 13.06 8.28
N SER A 150 -1.73 13.68 9.44
CA SER A 150 -1.07 14.94 9.78
C SER A 150 0.45 14.88 9.78
N ARG A 151 1.04 13.69 9.84
CA ARG A 151 2.50 13.52 9.76
C ARG A 151 3.07 14.04 8.44
N PHE A 152 2.28 14.02 7.35
CA PHE A 152 2.69 14.53 6.04
C PHE A 152 2.79 16.06 6.01
N TRP A 153 2.19 16.75 6.98
CA TRP A 153 2.10 18.22 7.02
C TRP A 153 3.10 18.85 8.00
N ARG A 154 3.81 18.02 8.75
CA ARG A 154 4.83 18.47 9.71
C ARG A 154 6.15 18.69 8.99
N ARG A 155 6.87 19.68 9.47
CA ARG A 155 8.22 19.97 9.00
C ARG A 155 9.26 19.49 10.01
#